data_00d5bc0b462e28e4a8162b5a09938171
#
_entry.id   00d5bc0b462e28e4a8162b5a09938171
#
_cell.length_a   1.000
_cell.length_b   1.000
_cell.length_c   1.000
_cell.angle_alpha   90.00
_cell.angle_beta   90.00
_cell.angle_gamma   90.00
#
_symmetry.space_group_name_H-M   'P 1'
#
loop_
_entity.id
_entity.type
_entity.pdbx_description
1 polymer ?
#
loop_
_entity_poly.entity_id
_entity_poly.type
_entity_poly.pdbx_seq_one_letter_code
_entity_poly.pdbx_strand_id
1 'polypeptide(L)'
;MIGPRRVLLFTGDGKGKTTAAMGMAVRAVGHDMRVCIIQFIKNDPETGERKTLSLLPGVEFIQAGLGFVPSRDHKDFPAHRQAAQIALKIAEERLFRKACDLIILDEICTACAMNLIPVEEVLHLIDITPPAMIFVLTGRDAPHALIDIADTVTVMDNLKHGLQAEIRAEKGVEY
;
A
#
# COMPACT_ATOMS: atom_id res chain seq x y z
N MET A 1 -6.18 26.69 7.57
CA MET A 1 -6.62 26.36 6.19
C MET A 1 -6.47 24.85 6.00
N ILE A 2 -7.54 24.17 5.54
CA ILE A 2 -7.49 22.75 5.21
C ILE A 2 -6.68 22.65 3.90
N GLY A 3 -5.57 21.90 3.91
CA GLY A 3 -4.72 21.70 2.74
C GLY A 3 -5.42 20.88 1.63
N PRO A 4 -4.90 20.87 0.39
CA PRO A 4 -5.39 19.99 -0.66
C PRO A 4 -5.10 18.54 -0.32
N ARG A 5 -5.90 17.60 -0.87
CA ARG A 5 -5.57 16.18 -0.90
C ARG A 5 -4.21 15.97 -1.55
N ARG A 6 -3.43 15.03 -1.04
CA ARG A 6 -2.11 14.67 -1.57
C ARG A 6 -2.06 13.18 -1.89
N VAL A 7 -1.60 12.84 -3.07
CA VAL A 7 -1.42 11.46 -3.52
C VAL A 7 0.05 11.25 -3.90
N LEU A 8 0.72 10.36 -3.17
CA LEU A 8 2.08 9.94 -3.43
C LEU A 8 2.08 8.48 -3.90
N LEU A 9 2.85 8.16 -4.93
CA LEU A 9 2.89 6.85 -5.54
C LEU A 9 4.34 6.35 -5.66
N PHE A 10 4.60 5.14 -5.13
CA PHE A 10 5.88 4.45 -5.25
C PHE A 10 5.69 3.19 -6.09
N THR A 11 6.36 3.13 -7.25
CA THR A 11 6.26 2.01 -8.19
C THR A 11 7.63 1.55 -8.69
N GLY A 12 7.66 0.66 -9.67
CA GLY A 12 8.87 0.08 -10.26
C GLY A 12 9.26 -1.27 -9.64
N ASP A 13 10.26 -1.92 -10.25
CA ASP A 13 10.70 -3.27 -9.87
C ASP A 13 11.68 -3.32 -8.70
N GLY A 14 12.33 -2.19 -8.40
CA GLY A 14 13.31 -2.07 -7.33
C GLY A 14 12.72 -2.23 -5.94
N LYS A 15 13.58 -2.53 -4.98
CA LYS A 15 13.24 -2.60 -3.55
C LYS A 15 12.99 -1.21 -2.97
N GLY A 16 12.24 -1.18 -1.86
CA GLY A 16 12.09 0.01 -1.03
C GLY A 16 10.72 0.66 -1.07
N LYS A 17 9.81 0.29 -1.96
CA LYS A 17 8.45 0.88 -2.05
C LYS A 17 7.71 0.84 -0.72
N THR A 18 7.50 -0.35 -0.17
CA THR A 18 6.88 -0.53 1.15
C THR A 18 7.69 0.17 2.23
N THR A 19 9.04 0.01 2.25
CA THR A 19 9.90 0.63 3.26
C THR A 19 9.81 2.16 3.24
N ALA A 20 9.77 2.78 2.06
CA ALA A 20 9.56 4.23 1.93
C ALA A 20 8.19 4.67 2.47
N ALA A 21 7.13 3.92 2.14
CA ALA A 21 5.79 4.19 2.65
C ALA A 21 5.72 4.05 4.18
N MET A 22 6.34 3.01 4.75
CA MET A 22 6.43 2.83 6.21
C MET A 22 7.26 3.94 6.88
N GLY A 23 8.33 4.41 6.24
CA GLY A 23 9.09 5.60 6.67
C GLY A 23 8.23 6.87 6.71
N MET A 24 7.30 7.03 5.77
CA MET A 24 6.31 8.12 5.81
C MET A 24 5.34 7.97 6.98
N ALA A 25 4.90 6.74 7.32
CA ALA A 25 4.08 6.49 8.50
C ALA A 25 4.79 6.95 9.77
N VAL A 26 6.06 6.56 9.96
CA VAL A 26 6.87 6.98 11.11
C VAL A 26 6.99 8.51 11.18
N ARG A 27 7.25 9.16 10.04
CA ARG A 27 7.33 10.63 9.96
C ARG A 27 6.01 11.29 10.33
N ALA A 28 4.88 10.77 9.83
CA ALA A 28 3.56 11.32 10.11
C ALA A 28 3.20 11.21 11.59
N VAL A 29 3.44 10.06 12.21
CA VAL A 29 3.24 9.87 13.65
C VAL A 29 4.10 10.82 14.48
N GLY A 30 5.34 11.09 14.05
CA GLY A 30 6.22 12.08 14.68
C GLY A 30 5.67 13.51 14.64
N HIS A 31 4.61 13.76 13.87
CA HIS A 31 3.84 15.01 13.80
C HIS A 31 2.39 14.83 14.30
N ASP A 32 2.15 13.88 15.19
CA ASP A 32 0.85 13.59 15.81
C ASP A 32 -0.27 13.27 14.82
N MET A 33 0.08 12.84 13.59
CA MET A 33 -0.90 12.40 12.59
C MET A 33 -1.32 10.95 12.85
N ARG A 34 -2.59 10.67 12.62
CA ARG A 34 -3.12 9.30 12.64
C ARG A 34 -2.87 8.64 11.29
N VAL A 35 -2.37 7.42 11.31
CA VAL A 35 -1.99 6.66 10.11
C VAL A 35 -2.76 5.35 10.03
N CYS A 36 -3.35 5.08 8.87
CA CYS A 36 -3.90 3.77 8.55
C CYS A 36 -3.05 3.11 7.46
N ILE A 37 -2.61 1.88 7.70
CA ILE A 37 -1.83 1.07 6.76
C ILE A 37 -2.64 -0.15 6.39
N ILE A 38 -2.89 -0.35 5.10
CA ILE A 38 -3.61 -1.50 4.59
C ILE A 38 -2.75 -2.21 3.54
N GLN A 39 -2.38 -3.46 3.80
CA GLN A 39 -1.64 -4.31 2.88
C GLN A 39 -2.60 -5.23 2.11
N PHE A 40 -2.62 -5.07 0.78
CA PHE A 40 -3.57 -5.75 -0.11
C PHE A 40 -3.16 -7.17 -0.49
N ILE A 41 -1.88 -7.49 -0.40
CA ILE A 41 -1.33 -8.78 -0.84
C ILE A 41 -0.69 -9.55 0.31
N LYS A 42 0.11 -8.86 1.14
CA LYS A 42 0.87 -9.49 2.23
C LYS A 42 -0.03 -10.05 3.33
N ASN A 43 0.41 -11.17 3.92
CA ASN A 43 -0.29 -11.83 5.03
C ASN A 43 0.64 -12.34 6.14
N ASP A 44 1.94 -12.01 6.10
CA ASP A 44 2.89 -12.46 7.10
C ASP A 44 2.87 -11.53 8.34
N PRO A 45 2.37 -12.00 9.50
CA PRO A 45 2.31 -11.21 10.72
C PRO A 45 3.70 -11.01 11.36
N GLU A 46 4.70 -11.76 10.94
CA GLU A 46 6.04 -11.75 11.52
C GLU A 46 6.98 -10.72 10.89
N THR A 47 6.51 -9.97 9.89
CA THR A 47 7.31 -8.89 9.27
C THR A 47 7.68 -7.82 10.30
N GLY A 48 8.92 -7.33 10.20
CA GLY A 48 9.47 -6.37 11.16
C GLY A 48 8.68 -5.06 11.19
N GLU A 49 8.28 -4.55 10.02
CA GLU A 49 7.50 -3.33 9.90
C GLU A 49 6.13 -3.43 10.58
N ARG A 50 5.43 -4.56 10.44
CA ARG A 50 4.14 -4.78 11.11
C ARG A 50 4.29 -4.78 12.62
N LYS A 51 5.25 -5.56 13.14
CA LYS A 51 5.51 -5.65 14.59
C LYS A 51 5.79 -4.28 15.20
N THR A 52 6.65 -3.49 14.54
CA THR A 52 7.07 -2.20 15.07
C THR A 52 5.98 -1.14 14.95
N LEU A 53 5.38 -1.01 13.75
CA LEU A 53 4.40 0.04 13.49
C LEU A 53 3.10 -0.17 14.27
N SER A 54 2.69 -1.44 14.51
CA SER A 54 1.51 -1.73 15.33
C SER A 54 1.64 -1.31 16.80
N LEU A 55 2.86 -1.04 17.27
CA LEU A 55 3.12 -0.54 18.63
C LEU A 55 3.07 0.99 18.72
N LEU A 56 3.11 1.69 17.59
CA LEU A 56 3.12 3.15 17.58
C LEU A 56 1.71 3.70 17.85
N PRO A 57 1.56 4.61 18.83
CA PRO A 57 0.29 5.30 19.04
C PRO A 57 -0.16 6.02 17.75
N GLY A 58 -1.42 5.91 17.39
CA GLY A 58 -1.99 6.55 16.20
C GLY A 58 -1.78 5.78 14.89
N VAL A 59 -1.19 4.59 14.92
CA VAL A 59 -1.08 3.69 13.76
C VAL A 59 -2.09 2.56 13.86
N GLU A 60 -2.92 2.41 12.85
CA GLU A 60 -3.71 1.20 12.58
C GLU A 60 -3.05 0.43 11.44
N PHE A 61 -2.68 -0.83 11.67
CA PHE A 61 -2.00 -1.68 10.69
C PHE A 61 -2.86 -2.91 10.36
N ILE A 62 -3.29 -3.01 9.10
CA ILE A 62 -4.21 -4.04 8.61
C ILE A 62 -3.52 -4.83 7.50
N GLN A 63 -3.40 -6.14 7.67
CA GLN A 63 -3.01 -7.07 6.61
C GLN A 63 -4.27 -7.81 6.15
N ALA A 64 -4.72 -7.56 4.93
CA ALA A 64 -5.93 -8.16 4.39
C ALA A 64 -5.65 -9.12 3.22
N GLY A 65 -4.41 -9.16 2.73
CA GLY A 65 -4.00 -10.08 1.66
C GLY A 65 -3.92 -11.54 2.11
N LEU A 66 -3.75 -12.43 1.15
CA LEU A 66 -3.56 -13.88 1.36
C LEU A 66 -2.15 -14.34 0.97
N GLY A 67 -1.21 -13.42 0.77
CA GLY A 67 0.16 -13.70 0.34
C GLY A 67 0.31 -13.74 -1.18
N PHE A 68 1.20 -14.58 -1.67
CA PHE A 68 1.50 -14.68 -3.11
C PHE A 68 0.25 -14.90 -3.95
N VAL A 69 0.00 -14.01 -4.91
CA VAL A 69 -1.16 -14.07 -5.79
C VAL A 69 -0.90 -15.07 -6.92
N PRO A 70 -1.72 -16.11 -7.06
CA PRO A 70 -1.58 -17.09 -8.12
C PRO A 70 -2.03 -16.53 -9.48
N SER A 71 -1.80 -17.30 -10.56
CA SER A 71 -2.34 -16.97 -11.89
C SER A 71 -3.87 -16.89 -11.89
N ARG A 72 -4.43 -16.11 -12.83
CA ARG A 72 -5.90 -15.90 -12.92
C ARG A 72 -6.71 -17.17 -13.05
N ASP A 73 -6.17 -18.20 -13.70
CA ASP A 73 -6.85 -19.48 -13.91
C ASP A 73 -6.73 -20.43 -12.72
N HIS A 74 -5.98 -20.06 -11.70
CA HIS A 74 -5.82 -20.87 -10.50
C HIS A 74 -7.10 -20.81 -9.64
N LYS A 75 -7.47 -21.95 -9.06
CA LYS A 75 -8.68 -22.10 -8.23
C LYS A 75 -8.77 -21.13 -7.06
N ASP A 76 -7.63 -20.69 -6.53
CA ASP A 76 -7.56 -19.79 -5.36
C ASP A 76 -7.59 -18.30 -5.74
N PHE A 77 -7.47 -17.94 -7.03
CA PHE A 77 -7.48 -16.54 -7.47
C PHE A 77 -8.75 -15.77 -7.03
N PRO A 78 -9.97 -16.34 -7.07
CA PRO A 78 -11.16 -15.65 -6.57
C PRO A 78 -11.09 -15.26 -5.09
N ALA A 79 -10.44 -16.07 -4.24
CA ALA A 79 -10.24 -15.76 -2.83
C ALA A 79 -9.32 -14.55 -2.64
N HIS A 80 -8.21 -14.45 -3.41
CA HIS A 80 -7.32 -13.28 -3.41
C HIS A 80 -8.05 -12.02 -3.86
N ARG A 81 -8.89 -12.12 -4.90
CA ARG A 81 -9.72 -11.01 -5.36
C ARG A 81 -10.70 -10.55 -4.27
N GLN A 82 -11.36 -11.47 -3.61
CA GLN A 82 -12.28 -11.17 -2.52
C GLN A 82 -11.55 -10.49 -1.34
N ALA A 83 -10.38 -10.99 -0.96
CA ALA A 83 -9.56 -10.41 0.09
C ALA A 83 -9.15 -8.97 -0.25
N ALA A 84 -8.70 -8.70 -1.47
CA ALA A 84 -8.36 -7.37 -1.93
C ALA A 84 -9.56 -6.41 -1.94
N GLN A 85 -10.75 -6.89 -2.34
CA GLN A 85 -11.96 -6.09 -2.28
C GLN A 85 -12.43 -5.79 -0.85
N ILE A 86 -12.23 -6.72 0.08
CA ILE A 86 -12.49 -6.47 1.52
C ILE A 86 -11.51 -5.39 2.02
N ALA A 87 -10.23 -5.45 1.64
CA ALA A 87 -9.24 -4.43 1.98
C ALA A 87 -9.66 -3.04 1.51
N LEU A 88 -10.18 -2.92 0.28
CA LEU A 88 -10.65 -1.64 -0.27
C LEU A 88 -11.86 -1.10 0.51
N LYS A 89 -12.82 -1.96 0.87
CA LYS A 89 -13.95 -1.56 1.73
C LYS A 89 -13.50 -1.08 3.11
N ILE A 90 -12.49 -1.73 3.70
CA ILE A 90 -11.91 -1.27 4.96
C ILE A 90 -11.30 0.13 4.78
N ALA A 91 -10.59 0.38 3.68
CA ALA A 91 -10.05 1.71 3.37
C ALA A 91 -11.16 2.75 3.29
N GLU A 92 -12.23 2.47 2.55
CA GLU A 92 -13.40 3.33 2.41
C GLU A 92 -14.03 3.67 3.78
N GLU A 93 -14.24 2.67 4.64
CA GLU A 93 -14.77 2.86 5.99
C GLU A 93 -13.87 3.77 6.85
N ARG A 94 -12.54 3.60 6.78
CA ARG A 94 -11.59 4.42 7.53
C ARG A 94 -11.61 5.88 7.08
N LEU A 95 -11.68 6.09 5.77
CA LEU A 95 -11.79 7.42 5.17
C LEU A 95 -13.13 8.09 5.51
N PHE A 96 -14.23 7.36 5.39
CA PHE A 96 -15.57 7.87 5.73
C PHE A 96 -15.67 8.29 7.21
N ARG A 97 -15.10 7.49 8.12
CA ARG A 97 -15.05 7.79 9.56
C ARG A 97 -14.01 8.85 9.93
N LYS A 98 -13.22 9.35 8.98
CA LYS A 98 -12.08 10.25 9.23
C LYS A 98 -11.15 9.69 10.31
N ALA A 99 -10.88 8.37 10.24
CA ALA A 99 -10.11 7.66 11.25
C ALA A 99 -8.61 7.95 11.17
N CYS A 100 -8.12 8.44 10.04
CA CYS A 100 -6.71 8.74 9.79
C CYS A 100 -6.55 10.05 9.01
N ASP A 101 -5.34 10.58 9.05
CA ASP A 101 -4.89 11.77 8.34
C ASP A 101 -3.99 11.39 7.15
N LEU A 102 -3.35 10.22 7.24
CA LEU A 102 -2.58 9.57 6.18
C LEU A 102 -3.01 8.11 6.04
N ILE A 103 -3.28 7.68 4.82
CA ILE A 103 -3.57 6.28 4.51
C ILE A 103 -2.53 5.71 3.53
N ILE A 104 -2.00 4.54 3.87
CA ILE A 104 -1.08 3.78 3.01
C ILE A 104 -1.84 2.57 2.47
N LEU A 105 -1.95 2.50 1.13
CA LEU A 105 -2.48 1.36 0.40
C LEU A 105 -1.31 0.59 -0.19
N ASP A 106 -0.74 -0.32 0.62
CA ASP A 106 0.47 -1.08 0.24
C ASP A 106 0.12 -2.21 -0.72
N GLU A 107 0.83 -2.26 -1.85
CA GLU A 107 0.62 -3.15 -2.99
C GLU A 107 -0.71 -2.92 -3.75
N ILE A 108 -1.34 -1.76 -3.63
CA ILE A 108 -2.57 -1.45 -4.37
C ILE A 108 -2.33 -1.39 -5.88
N CYS A 109 -1.18 -0.86 -6.33
CA CYS A 109 -0.84 -0.82 -7.76
C CYS A 109 -0.71 -2.24 -8.32
N THR A 110 -0.01 -3.12 -7.60
CA THR A 110 0.09 -4.55 -7.96
C THR A 110 -1.28 -5.23 -7.98
N ALA A 111 -2.13 -4.94 -7.00
CA ALA A 111 -3.49 -5.49 -6.95
C ALA A 111 -4.33 -5.07 -8.17
N CYS A 112 -4.20 -3.82 -8.61
CA CYS A 112 -4.84 -3.34 -9.85
C CYS A 112 -4.25 -4.01 -11.10
N ALA A 113 -2.92 -4.06 -11.22
CA ALA A 113 -2.24 -4.69 -12.36
C ALA A 113 -2.60 -6.18 -12.50
N MET A 114 -2.79 -6.88 -11.39
CA MET A 114 -3.22 -8.29 -11.36
C MET A 114 -4.75 -8.45 -11.50
N ASN A 115 -5.53 -7.37 -11.62
CA ASN A 115 -6.99 -7.35 -11.70
C ASN A 115 -7.70 -7.97 -10.47
N LEU A 116 -7.10 -7.82 -9.30
CA LEU A 116 -7.78 -8.09 -8.03
C LEU A 116 -8.78 -6.96 -7.71
N ILE A 117 -8.44 -5.73 -8.09
CA ILE A 117 -9.26 -4.52 -7.92
C ILE A 117 -9.29 -3.75 -9.24
N PRO A 118 -10.47 -3.32 -9.72
CA PRO A 118 -10.57 -2.36 -10.80
C PRO A 118 -9.91 -1.03 -10.41
N VAL A 119 -9.13 -0.43 -11.29
CA VAL A 119 -8.46 0.86 -11.00
C VAL A 119 -9.47 1.97 -10.74
N GLU A 120 -10.62 1.92 -11.39
CA GLU A 120 -11.73 2.87 -11.24
C GLU A 120 -12.25 2.94 -9.81
N GLU A 121 -12.27 1.82 -9.09
CA GLU A 121 -12.68 1.78 -7.67
C GLU A 121 -11.68 2.53 -6.78
N VAL A 122 -10.38 2.43 -7.08
CA VAL A 122 -9.32 3.16 -6.35
C VAL A 122 -9.42 4.66 -6.65
N LEU A 123 -9.60 5.02 -7.93
CA LEU A 123 -9.80 6.42 -8.34
C LEU A 123 -11.03 7.02 -7.66
N HIS A 124 -12.13 6.29 -7.65
CA HIS A 124 -13.37 6.72 -6.97
C HIS A 124 -13.13 6.93 -5.47
N LEU A 125 -12.47 5.97 -4.79
CA LEU A 125 -12.13 6.09 -3.37
C LEU A 125 -11.34 7.38 -3.09
N ILE A 126 -10.34 7.68 -3.92
CA ILE A 126 -9.54 8.89 -3.79
C ILE A 126 -10.41 10.14 -4.04
N ASP A 127 -11.27 10.12 -5.06
CA ASP A 127 -12.09 11.28 -5.44
C ASP A 127 -13.13 11.67 -4.38
N ILE A 128 -13.82 10.69 -3.80
CA ILE A 128 -14.85 10.94 -2.76
C ILE A 128 -14.28 11.36 -1.40
N THR A 129 -12.95 11.24 -1.22
CA THR A 129 -12.32 11.53 0.06
C THR A 129 -12.21 13.03 0.31
N PRO A 130 -12.48 13.51 1.55
CA PRO A 130 -12.38 14.93 1.89
C PRO A 130 -10.98 15.52 1.62
N PRO A 131 -10.89 16.86 1.43
CA PRO A 131 -9.61 17.57 1.38
C PRO A 131 -8.74 17.29 2.61
N ALA A 132 -7.43 17.50 2.48
CA ALA A 132 -6.39 17.30 3.49
C ALA A 132 -5.97 15.84 3.76
N MET A 133 -6.62 14.86 3.15
CA MET A 133 -6.16 13.47 3.25
C MET A 133 -4.88 13.24 2.44
N ILE A 134 -3.96 12.48 3.02
CA ILE A 134 -2.73 12.05 2.35
C ILE A 134 -2.84 10.57 2.01
N PHE A 135 -2.71 10.25 0.72
CA PHE A 135 -2.63 8.90 0.20
C PHE A 135 -1.19 8.53 -0.15
N VAL A 136 -0.78 7.34 0.24
CA VAL A 136 0.47 6.72 -0.21
C VAL A 136 0.13 5.40 -0.86
N LEU A 137 0.36 5.31 -2.16
CA LEU A 137 0.08 4.13 -2.98
C LEU A 137 1.40 3.43 -3.29
N THR A 138 1.46 2.12 -3.15
CA THR A 138 2.64 1.35 -3.54
C THR A 138 2.29 0.18 -4.44
N GLY A 139 3.29 -0.34 -5.13
CA GLY A 139 3.20 -1.57 -5.90
C GLY A 139 3.93 -1.49 -7.23
N ARG A 140 4.13 -2.67 -7.84
CA ARG A 140 4.66 -2.78 -9.21
C ARG A 140 3.57 -2.47 -10.22
N ASP A 141 3.99 -2.17 -11.45
CA ASP A 141 3.11 -2.04 -12.61
C ASP A 141 1.94 -1.06 -12.36
N ALA A 142 2.25 0.11 -11.77
CA ALA A 142 1.23 1.10 -11.45
C ALA A 142 0.41 1.48 -12.70
N PRO A 143 -0.92 1.37 -12.67
CA PRO A 143 -1.76 1.82 -13.77
C PRO A 143 -1.54 3.30 -14.07
N HIS A 144 -1.49 3.67 -15.36
CA HIS A 144 -1.32 5.06 -15.79
C HIS A 144 -2.34 6.00 -15.14
N ALA A 145 -3.59 5.58 -14.97
CA ALA A 145 -4.61 6.38 -14.33
C ALA A 145 -4.30 6.75 -12.87
N LEU A 146 -3.55 5.91 -12.13
CA LEU A 146 -3.07 6.25 -10.78
C LEU A 146 -1.84 7.17 -10.82
N ILE A 147 -0.99 7.02 -11.85
CA ILE A 147 0.15 7.90 -12.09
C ILE A 147 -0.34 9.32 -12.39
N ASP A 148 -1.35 9.44 -13.25
CA ASP A 148 -1.88 10.72 -13.72
C ASP A 148 -2.52 11.58 -12.60
N ILE A 149 -3.13 10.92 -11.60
CA ILE A 149 -3.74 11.64 -10.46
C ILE A 149 -2.78 11.90 -9.31
N ALA A 150 -1.58 11.30 -9.33
CA ALA A 150 -0.62 11.44 -8.24
C ALA A 150 0.14 12.77 -8.31
N ASP A 151 0.26 13.46 -7.16
CA ASP A 151 1.05 14.70 -7.04
C ASP A 151 2.57 14.41 -7.07
N THR A 152 2.95 13.20 -6.68
CA THR A 152 4.35 12.77 -6.66
C THR A 152 4.43 11.29 -7.01
N VAL A 153 5.22 10.97 -8.03
CA VAL A 153 5.50 9.60 -8.44
C VAL A 153 7.01 9.34 -8.34
N THR A 154 7.36 8.27 -7.65
CA THR A 154 8.74 7.79 -7.56
C THR A 154 8.82 6.39 -8.13
N VAL A 155 9.69 6.20 -9.12
CA VAL A 155 9.99 4.90 -9.69
C VAL A 155 11.27 4.37 -9.04
N MET A 156 11.19 3.18 -8.45
CA MET A 156 12.32 2.48 -7.86
C MET A 156 12.83 1.44 -8.87
N ASP A 157 13.94 1.75 -9.50
CA ASP A 157 14.55 0.89 -10.51
C ASP A 157 15.40 -0.20 -9.88
N ASN A 158 15.36 -1.37 -10.49
CA ASN A 158 16.17 -2.52 -10.08
C ASN A 158 17.48 -2.58 -10.90
N LEU A 159 18.44 -1.73 -10.55
CA LEU A 159 19.76 -1.73 -11.21
C LEU A 159 20.55 -3.01 -10.92
N LYS A 160 20.40 -3.58 -9.70
CA LYS A 160 21.03 -4.81 -9.25
C LYS A 160 20.22 -5.38 -8.09
N HIS A 161 19.94 -6.68 -8.11
CA HIS A 161 19.19 -7.34 -7.04
C HIS A 161 19.94 -8.54 -6.48
N GLY A 162 19.95 -8.70 -5.16
CA GLY A 162 20.63 -9.80 -4.48
C GLY A 162 20.18 -11.18 -4.96
N LEU A 163 18.89 -11.33 -5.31
CA LEU A 163 18.35 -12.58 -5.86
C LEU A 163 19.07 -13.03 -7.15
N GLN A 164 19.50 -12.08 -8.00
CA GLN A 164 20.28 -12.39 -9.21
C GLN A 164 21.69 -12.90 -8.89
N ALA A 165 22.18 -12.59 -7.70
CA ALA A 165 23.46 -13.07 -7.17
C ALA A 165 23.24 -14.22 -6.15
N GLU A 166 22.09 -14.90 -6.20
CA GLU A 166 21.70 -16.01 -5.31
C GLU A 166 21.75 -15.68 -3.81
N ILE A 167 21.71 -14.39 -3.45
CA ILE A 167 21.63 -13.93 -2.07
C ILE A 167 20.21 -14.19 -1.57
N ARG A 168 20.06 -14.98 -0.52
CA ARG A 168 18.78 -15.30 0.08
C ARG A 168 18.20 -14.10 0.82
N ALA A 169 16.86 -14.08 0.95
CA ALA A 169 16.17 -13.10 1.77
C ALA A 169 16.66 -13.15 3.23
N GLU A 170 16.97 -11.97 3.79
CA GLU A 170 17.56 -11.83 5.12
C GLU A 170 16.63 -11.08 6.05
N LYS A 171 16.53 -11.58 7.29
CA LYS A 171 15.73 -10.95 8.35
C LYS A 171 16.28 -9.56 8.70
N GLY A 172 15.39 -8.57 8.72
CA GLY A 172 15.76 -7.17 8.93
C GLY A 172 16.17 -6.43 7.65
N VAL A 173 16.25 -7.13 6.50
CA VAL A 173 16.54 -6.54 5.18
C VAL A 173 15.37 -6.75 4.23
N GLU A 174 14.86 -7.97 4.11
CA GLU A 174 13.72 -8.32 3.26
C GLU A 174 12.41 -8.47 4.05
N TYR A 175 12.46 -8.82 5.33
CA TYR A 175 11.29 -9.04 6.20
C TYR A 175 11.58 -8.81 7.68
#